data_dc28e51bd62634cc1a5b783513e93c42
#
_entry.id   dc28e51bd62634cc1a5b783513e93c42
#
_cell.length_a   1.000
_cell.length_b   1.000
_cell.length_c   1.000
_cell.angle_alpha   90.00
_cell.angle_beta   90.00
_cell.angle_gamma   90.00
#
_symmetry.space_group_name_H-M   'P 1'
#
loop_
_entity.id
_entity.type
_entity.pdbx_description
1 polymer ?
#
loop_
_entity_poly.entity_id
_entity_poly.type
_entity_poly.pdbx_seq_one_letter_code
_entity_poly.pdbx_strand_id
1 'polypeptide(L)'
;MPNEFTINKKVEVKIQRILSGLLSLKVNDPRLKNVIITEVRVTKDISTAKVYFLILNSQSKTKQIESILRKATGFFKKEMSAQLNLKKLPNLIFIYDTKEQDALYMNKLIDKAIMNDQKNK
;
A
#
# COMPACT_ATOMS: atom_id res chain seq x y z
N MET A 1 4.93 24.79 -14.05
CA MET A 1 4.80 25.06 -12.61
C MET A 1 4.58 23.74 -11.89
N PRO A 2 5.53 23.37 -11.01
CA PRO A 2 5.30 22.15 -10.24
C PRO A 2 4.12 22.39 -9.29
N ASN A 3 3.04 21.71 -9.53
CA ASN A 3 1.90 21.80 -8.63
C ASN A 3 2.09 20.79 -7.48
N GLU A 4 1.27 20.92 -6.46
CA GLU A 4 1.30 20.04 -5.29
C GLU A 4 1.18 18.57 -5.69
N PHE A 5 0.41 18.28 -6.73
CA PHE A 5 0.20 16.93 -7.24
C PHE A 5 1.52 16.29 -7.69
N THR A 6 2.36 17.05 -8.41
CA THR A 6 3.65 16.55 -8.90
C THR A 6 4.61 16.26 -7.75
N ILE A 7 4.66 17.15 -6.74
CA ILE A 7 5.50 16.97 -5.56
C ILE A 7 5.05 15.75 -4.78
N ASN A 8 3.75 15.61 -4.55
CA ASN A 8 3.19 14.48 -3.82
C ASN A 8 3.48 13.16 -4.54
N LYS A 9 3.36 13.15 -5.86
CA LYS A 9 3.65 11.96 -6.65
C LYS A 9 5.11 11.53 -6.51
N LYS A 10 6.05 12.48 -6.53
CA LYS A 10 7.46 12.18 -6.33
C LYS A 10 7.74 11.60 -4.95
N VAL A 11 7.09 12.14 -3.92
CA VAL A 11 7.23 11.63 -2.56
C VAL A 11 6.66 10.21 -2.47
N GLU A 12 5.50 9.97 -3.07
CA GLU A 12 4.87 8.65 -3.08
C GLU A 12 5.79 7.59 -3.69
N VAL A 13 6.39 7.91 -4.85
CA VAL A 13 7.30 6.99 -5.54
C VAL A 13 8.54 6.70 -4.70
N LYS A 14 9.09 7.73 -4.06
CA LYS A 14 10.25 7.56 -3.18
C LYS A 14 9.94 6.68 -1.98
N ILE A 15 8.82 6.94 -1.32
CA ILE A 15 8.40 6.15 -0.16
C ILE A 15 8.22 4.69 -0.56
N GLN A 16 7.54 4.44 -1.68
CA GLN A 16 7.33 3.08 -2.15
C GLN A 16 8.65 2.36 -2.38
N ARG A 17 9.61 3.03 -3.01
CA ARG A 17 10.93 2.47 -3.28
C ARG A 17 11.69 2.16 -1.99
N ILE A 18 11.67 3.09 -1.05
CA ILE A 18 12.37 2.92 0.22
C ILE A 18 11.78 1.76 1.01
N LEU A 19 10.46 1.73 1.17
CA LEU A 19 9.80 0.67 1.94
C LEU A 19 9.97 -0.70 1.29
N SER A 20 9.87 -0.78 -0.03
CA SER A 20 10.08 -2.04 -0.76
C SER A 20 11.50 -2.55 -0.55
N GLY A 21 12.48 -1.65 -0.60
CA GLY A 21 13.88 -2.01 -0.36
C GLY A 21 14.10 -2.48 1.07
N LEU A 22 13.50 -1.81 2.05
CA LEU A 22 13.64 -2.19 3.45
C LEU A 22 13.05 -3.57 3.72
N LEU A 23 11.88 -3.84 3.16
CA LEU A 23 11.22 -5.15 3.32
C LEU A 23 12.05 -6.28 2.70
N SER A 24 12.75 -5.99 1.59
CA SER A 24 13.56 -6.99 0.90
C SER A 24 14.92 -7.22 1.58
N LEU A 25 15.55 -6.17 2.11
CA LEU A 25 16.96 -6.22 2.47
C LEU A 25 17.25 -6.11 3.96
N LYS A 26 16.48 -5.32 4.70
CA LYS A 26 16.81 -4.98 6.08
C LYS A 26 15.89 -5.57 7.15
N VAL A 27 14.72 -6.04 6.77
CA VAL A 27 13.79 -6.61 7.73
C VAL A 27 14.06 -8.10 7.87
N ASN A 28 14.42 -8.53 9.08
CA ASN A 28 14.76 -9.93 9.36
C ASN A 28 13.56 -10.78 9.76
N ASP A 29 12.36 -10.22 9.72
CA ASP A 29 11.17 -10.98 10.10
C ASP A 29 10.71 -11.81 8.89
N PRO A 30 10.79 -13.15 8.95
CA PRO A 30 10.41 -13.99 7.83
C PRO A 30 8.93 -13.85 7.45
N ARG A 31 8.08 -13.37 8.37
CA ARG A 31 6.67 -13.16 8.09
C ARG A 31 6.45 -12.02 7.10
N LEU A 32 7.40 -11.11 6.96
CA LEU A 32 7.30 -9.96 6.06
C LEU A 32 7.93 -10.19 4.69
N LYS A 33 8.52 -11.36 4.44
CA LYS A 33 9.18 -11.66 3.16
C LYS A 33 8.22 -11.65 1.98
N ASN A 34 6.96 -12.00 2.21
CA ASN A 34 5.97 -12.09 1.15
C ASN A 34 5.13 -10.83 1.01
N VAL A 35 5.50 -9.76 1.70
CA VAL A 35 4.78 -8.49 1.63
C VAL A 35 5.28 -7.68 0.44
N ILE A 36 4.35 -7.23 -0.40
CA ILE A 36 4.64 -6.37 -1.55
C ILE A 36 3.91 -5.05 -1.36
N ILE A 37 4.62 -3.94 -1.48
CA ILE A 37 4.01 -2.61 -1.47
C ILE A 37 3.50 -2.32 -2.89
N THR A 38 2.19 -2.21 -3.04
CA THR A 38 1.58 -2.01 -4.35
C THR A 38 1.42 -0.53 -4.71
N GLU A 39 1.18 0.31 -3.71
CA GLU A 39 0.93 1.72 -3.95
C GLU A 39 1.17 2.50 -2.66
N VAL A 40 1.61 3.75 -2.81
CA VAL A 40 1.69 4.69 -1.71
C VAL A 40 0.96 5.95 -2.13
N ARG A 41 0.05 6.44 -1.28
CA ARG A 41 -0.67 7.69 -1.49
C ARG A 41 -0.48 8.59 -0.29
N VAL A 42 0.00 9.81 -0.54
CA VAL A 42 0.15 10.78 0.54
C VAL A 42 -1.00 11.79 0.49
N THR A 43 -1.35 12.30 1.65
CA THR A 43 -2.33 13.38 1.74
C THR A 43 -1.75 14.66 1.15
N LYS A 44 -2.63 15.62 0.86
CA LYS A 44 -2.26 16.87 0.19
C LYS A 44 -1.13 17.61 0.93
N ASP A 45 -1.17 17.59 2.25
CA ASP A 45 -0.17 18.24 3.10
C ASP A 45 1.00 17.32 3.47
N ILE A 46 1.03 16.11 2.92
CA ILE A 46 2.06 15.08 3.16
C ILE A 46 2.17 14.71 4.66
N SER A 47 1.07 14.83 5.40
CA SER A 47 1.06 14.45 6.81
C SER A 47 0.81 12.96 7.03
N THR A 48 0.22 12.29 6.05
CA THR A 48 -0.12 10.87 6.13
C THR A 48 0.20 10.18 4.80
N ALA A 49 0.84 9.03 4.89
CA ALA A 49 1.12 8.17 3.75
C ALA A 49 0.33 6.87 3.92
N LYS A 50 -0.61 6.62 3.03
CA LYS A 50 -1.34 5.35 2.96
C LYS A 50 -0.51 4.38 2.14
N VAL A 51 -0.07 3.31 2.77
CA VAL A 51 0.81 2.31 2.15
C VAL A 51 -0.02 1.05 1.91
N TYR A 52 -0.31 0.78 0.64
CA TYR A 52 -1.09 -0.39 0.25
C TYR A 52 -0.16 -1.57 0.02
N PHE A 53 -0.54 -2.73 0.54
CA PHE A 53 0.29 -3.92 0.45
C PHE A 53 -0.51 -5.16 0.11
N LEU A 54 0.17 -6.12 -0.49
CA LEU A 54 -0.34 -7.48 -0.74
C LEU A 54 0.59 -8.48 -0.06
N ILE A 55 0.05 -9.67 0.19
CA ILE A 55 0.81 -10.78 0.74
C ILE A 55 0.79 -11.90 -0.28
N LEU A 56 1.97 -12.30 -0.76
CA LEU A 56 2.08 -13.44 -1.67
C LEU A 56 1.83 -14.74 -0.91
N ASN A 57 1.10 -15.64 -1.54
CA ASN A 57 0.91 -17.02 -1.08
C ASN A 57 0.12 -17.23 0.20
N SER A 58 -0.40 -16.18 0.84
CA SER A 58 -1.24 -16.37 2.01
C SER A 58 -2.06 -15.13 2.32
N GLN A 59 -3.38 -15.22 2.17
CA GLN A 59 -4.29 -14.16 2.55
C GLN A 59 -4.81 -14.32 3.97
N SER A 60 -4.64 -15.49 4.57
CA SER A 60 -5.23 -15.82 5.86
C SER A 60 -4.59 -15.10 7.05
N LYS A 61 -3.42 -14.49 6.84
CA LYS A 61 -2.67 -13.82 7.90
C LYS A 61 -2.61 -12.30 7.75
N THR A 62 -3.53 -11.72 6.99
CA THR A 62 -3.52 -10.29 6.68
C THR A 62 -3.48 -9.42 7.93
N LYS A 63 -4.34 -9.70 8.91
CA LYS A 63 -4.39 -8.90 10.14
C LYS A 63 -3.11 -9.02 10.96
N GLN A 64 -2.51 -10.20 10.99
CA GLN A 64 -1.25 -10.42 11.69
C GLN A 64 -0.12 -9.62 11.03
N ILE A 65 -0.02 -9.69 9.71
CA ILE A 65 0.99 -8.95 8.94
C ILE A 65 0.78 -7.44 9.11
N GLU A 66 -0.46 -6.98 9.03
CA GLU A 66 -0.80 -5.57 9.24
C GLU A 66 -0.34 -5.08 10.61
N SER A 67 -0.56 -5.89 11.65
CA SER A 67 -0.11 -5.57 13.01
C SER A 67 1.41 -5.48 13.10
N ILE A 68 2.12 -6.42 12.44
CA ILE A 68 3.59 -6.42 12.43
C ILE A 68 4.11 -5.17 11.72
N LEU A 69 3.54 -4.81 10.57
CA LEU A 69 3.93 -3.61 9.83
C LEU A 69 3.70 -2.35 10.67
N ARG A 70 2.57 -2.31 11.38
CA ARG A 70 2.24 -1.18 12.24
C ARG A 70 3.26 -1.02 13.36
N LYS A 71 3.67 -2.13 13.98
CA LYS A 71 4.68 -2.11 15.04
C LYS A 71 6.05 -1.70 14.52
N ALA A 72 6.34 -1.96 13.25
CA ALA A 72 7.61 -1.62 12.62
C ALA A 72 7.63 -0.19 12.07
N THR A 73 6.56 0.59 12.23
CA THR A 73 6.45 1.94 11.67
C THR A 73 7.60 2.85 12.11
N GLY A 74 8.01 2.77 13.38
CA GLY A 74 9.13 3.55 13.88
C GLY A 74 10.42 3.26 13.15
N PHE A 75 10.69 2.00 12.89
CA PHE A 75 11.85 1.57 12.11
C PHE A 75 11.80 2.13 10.70
N PHE A 76 10.64 1.99 10.04
CA PHE A 76 10.48 2.50 8.68
C PHE A 76 10.67 4.01 8.61
N LYS A 77 10.11 4.75 9.57
CA LYS A 77 10.25 6.21 9.60
C LYS A 77 11.70 6.63 9.81
N LYS A 78 12.42 5.93 10.67
CA LYS A 78 13.84 6.20 10.90
C LYS A 78 14.65 6.01 9.61
N GLU A 79 14.41 4.92 8.91
CA GLU A 79 15.12 4.64 7.66
C GLU A 79 14.72 5.63 6.57
N MET A 80 13.44 6.01 6.52
CA MET A 80 12.97 7.02 5.58
C MET A 80 13.63 8.37 5.81
N SER A 81 13.85 8.75 7.08
CA SER A 81 14.45 10.04 7.41
C SER A 81 15.86 10.20 6.84
N ALA A 82 16.56 9.08 6.68
CA ALA A 82 17.91 9.10 6.10
C ALA A 82 17.90 9.38 4.59
N GLN A 83 16.79 9.12 3.92
CA GLN A 83 16.70 9.18 2.46
C GLN A 83 15.73 10.25 1.95
N LEU A 84 14.80 10.70 2.78
CA LEU A 84 13.84 11.74 2.43
C LEU A 84 14.22 13.06 3.09
N ASN A 85 14.31 14.10 2.30
CA ASN A 85 14.63 15.43 2.78
C ASN A 85 13.34 16.20 3.06
N LEU A 86 12.57 15.73 4.04
CA LEU A 86 11.32 16.36 4.45
C LEU A 86 11.47 16.91 5.86
N LYS A 87 10.88 18.08 6.11
CA LYS A 87 10.89 18.70 7.44
C LYS A 87 10.17 17.82 8.45
N LYS A 88 9.09 17.18 8.03
CA LYS A 88 8.31 16.28 8.87
C LYS A 88 7.94 15.07 8.05
N LEU A 89 8.23 13.88 8.58
CA LEU A 89 7.89 12.63 7.90
C LEU A 89 6.40 12.35 8.07
N PRO A 90 5.75 11.84 7.01
CA PRO A 90 4.34 11.47 7.12
C PRO A 90 4.16 10.26 8.05
N ASN A 91 3.01 10.19 8.68
CA ASN A 91 2.61 8.99 9.40
C ASN A 91 2.27 7.90 8.39
N LEU A 92 2.73 6.68 8.67
CA LEU A 92 2.47 5.55 7.78
C LEU A 92 1.23 4.80 8.25
N ILE A 93 0.31 4.56 7.30
CA ILE A 93 -0.87 3.74 7.54
C ILE A 93 -0.82 2.59 6.54
N PHE A 94 -0.72 1.36 7.03
CA PHE A 94 -0.65 0.18 6.17
C PHE A 94 -2.05 -0.36 5.94
N ILE A 95 -2.40 -0.53 4.66
CA ILE A 95 -3.73 -0.96 4.23
C ILE A 95 -3.57 -2.12 3.27
N TYR A 96 -4.27 -3.23 3.54
CA TYR A 96 -4.27 -4.34 2.61
C TYR A 96 -4.95 -3.92 1.30
N ASP A 97 -4.29 -4.16 0.18
CA ASP A 97 -4.77 -3.73 -1.12
C ASP A 97 -5.81 -4.72 -1.65
N THR A 98 -7.07 -4.31 -1.65
CA THR A 98 -8.18 -5.15 -2.10
C THR A 98 -8.65 -4.79 -3.51
N LYS A 99 -7.95 -3.90 -4.22
CA LYS A 99 -8.41 -3.39 -5.51
C LYS A 99 -8.65 -4.51 -6.52
N GLU A 100 -7.73 -5.45 -6.61
CA GLU A 100 -7.87 -6.56 -7.54
C GLU A 100 -9.05 -7.44 -7.17
N GLN A 101 -9.22 -7.75 -5.90
CA GLN A 101 -10.35 -8.54 -5.41
C GLN A 101 -11.66 -7.80 -5.62
N ASP A 102 -11.68 -6.49 -5.36
CA ASP A 102 -12.87 -5.66 -5.56
C ASP A 102 -13.24 -5.61 -7.05
N ALA A 103 -12.25 -5.48 -7.92
CA ALA A 103 -12.48 -5.47 -9.36
C ALA A 103 -13.06 -6.79 -9.84
N LEU A 104 -12.55 -7.91 -9.37
CA LEU A 104 -13.08 -9.24 -9.71
C LEU A 104 -14.50 -9.40 -9.21
N TYR A 105 -14.80 -8.94 -8.00
CA TYR A 105 -16.15 -8.99 -7.45
C TYR A 105 -17.11 -8.15 -8.28
N MET A 106 -16.73 -6.94 -8.64
CA MET A 106 -17.54 -6.05 -9.47
C MET A 106 -17.80 -6.67 -10.85
N ASN A 107 -16.80 -7.27 -11.46
CA ASN A 107 -16.94 -7.97 -12.74
C ASN A 107 -17.96 -9.10 -12.66
N LYS A 108 -17.92 -9.88 -11.57
CA LYS A 108 -18.89 -10.94 -11.35
C LYS A 108 -20.31 -10.40 -11.21
N LEU A 109 -20.48 -9.27 -10.53
CA LEU A 109 -21.78 -8.63 -10.40
C LEU A 109 -22.31 -8.13 -11.75
N ILE A 110 -21.44 -7.55 -12.57
CA ILE A 110 -21.80 -7.08 -13.90
C ILE A 110 -22.22 -8.25 -14.78
N ASP A 111 -21.44 -9.32 -14.81
CA ASP A 111 -21.76 -10.53 -15.57
C ASP A 111 -23.10 -11.12 -15.15
N LYS A 112 -23.36 -11.19 -13.86
CA LYS A 112 -24.61 -11.70 -13.32
C LYS A 112 -25.81 -10.83 -13.74
N ALA A 113 -25.63 -9.51 -13.70
CA ALA A 113 -26.67 -8.59 -14.13
C ALA A 113 -26.98 -8.74 -15.62
N ILE A 114 -25.97 -8.89 -16.47
CA ILE A 114 -26.13 -9.12 -17.90
C ILE A 114 -26.88 -10.42 -18.17
N MET A 115 -26.50 -11.48 -17.47
CA MET A 115 -27.17 -12.79 -17.62
C MET A 115 -28.64 -12.72 -17.20
N ASN A 116 -28.96 -12.00 -16.13
CA ASN A 116 -30.35 -11.83 -15.70
C ASN A 116 -31.17 -11.05 -16.72
N ASP A 117 -30.60 -9.99 -17.32
CA ASP A 117 -31.27 -9.23 -18.36
C ASP A 117 -31.57 -10.10 -19.59
N GLN A 118 -30.64 -10.96 -19.97
CA GLN A 118 -30.83 -11.89 -21.09
C GLN A 118 -31.92 -12.91 -20.79
N LYS A 119 -32.05 -13.36 -19.56
CA LYS A 119 -33.09 -14.29 -19.17
C LYS A 119 -34.48 -13.67 -19.17
N ASN A 120 -34.58 -12.37 -18.97
CA ASN A 120 -35.85 -11.65 -18.90
C ASN A 120 -36.34 -11.19 -20.28
N LYS A 121 -35.61 -11.52 -21.31
CA LYS A 121 -36.04 -11.30 -22.70
C LYS A 121 -36.64 -12.60 -23.23
#